data_3aeacdc4f285794bce462b097b8f72c3
#
_entry.id   3aeacdc4f285794bce462b097b8f72c3
#
_cell.length_a   1.000
_cell.length_b   1.000
_cell.length_c   1.000
_cell.angle_alpha   90.00
_cell.angle_beta   90.00
_cell.angle_gamma   90.00
#
_symmetry.space_group_name_H-M   'P 1'
#
loop_
_entity.id
_entity.type
_entity.pdbx_description
1 polymer ?
#
loop_
_entity_poly.entity_id
_entity_poly.type
_entity_poly.pdbx_seq_one_letter_code
_entity_poly.pdbx_strand_id
1 'polypeptide(L)'
;MPFKSLTLAEIRSYEQETVEFETGENLIFGPNGAGKSTILQGLFGGLFQTNITKKEVNNDFNLPELVRKQAESGRIELAFVVGGEEFTVEWEIKKQFDDDGEVTGAQTKSGYPKLSSPALDESISGFNDVQDEIQRIIGMDAKSFVNSVYVQQGD
;
A
#
# COMPACT_ATOMS: atom_id res chain seq x y z
N MET A 1 4.74 13.57 5.91
CA MET A 1 4.48 13.44 4.47
C MET A 1 2.97 13.40 4.26
N PRO A 2 2.43 14.29 3.47
CA PRO A 2 0.97 14.33 3.33
C PRO A 2 0.45 13.30 2.34
N PHE A 3 -0.32 12.39 2.83
CA PHE A 3 -1.10 11.50 1.99
C PHE A 3 -2.36 12.24 1.54
N LYS A 4 -2.78 12.00 0.33
CA LYS A 4 -3.96 12.62 -0.23
C LYS A 4 -5.16 11.68 -0.19
N SER A 5 -5.01 10.49 -0.72
CA SER A 5 -6.09 9.51 -0.69
C SER A 5 -5.55 8.10 -0.81
N LEU A 6 -6.33 7.16 -0.30
CA LEU A 6 -6.03 5.74 -0.38
C LEU A 6 -7.28 5.02 -0.88
N THR A 7 -7.17 4.27 -1.96
CA THR A 7 -8.27 3.47 -2.49
C THR A 7 -7.93 2.00 -2.34
N LEU A 8 -8.84 1.26 -1.75
CA LEU A 8 -8.72 -0.18 -1.56
C LEU A 8 -9.85 -0.86 -2.33
N ALA A 9 -9.49 -1.74 -3.25
CA ALA A 9 -10.48 -2.50 -4.02
C ALA A 9 -10.20 -3.98 -3.80
N GLU A 10 -11.16 -4.70 -3.22
CA GLU A 10 -11.04 -6.11 -2.91
C GLU A 10 -9.86 -6.40 -1.99
N ILE A 11 -9.71 -5.55 -0.96
CA ILE A 11 -8.64 -5.67 0.02
C ILE A 11 -9.26 -5.93 1.40
N ARG A 12 -8.84 -7.00 2.04
CA ARG A 12 -9.33 -7.45 3.35
C ARG A 12 -10.84 -7.58 3.33
N SER A 13 -11.53 -6.75 4.09
CA SER A 13 -13.00 -6.79 4.15
C SER A 13 -13.66 -5.78 3.21
N TYR A 14 -12.87 -4.99 2.51
CA TYR A 14 -13.41 -3.92 1.66
C TYR A 14 -13.56 -4.39 0.22
N GLU A 15 -14.77 -4.26 -0.32
CA GLU A 15 -14.96 -4.42 -1.76
C GLU A 15 -14.40 -3.21 -2.48
N GLN A 16 -14.74 -2.02 -1.98
CA GLN A 16 -14.28 -0.77 -2.54
C GLN A 16 -14.36 0.29 -1.45
N GLU A 17 -13.25 0.95 -1.18
CA GLU A 17 -13.21 2.01 -0.17
C GLU A 17 -12.18 3.04 -0.57
N THR A 18 -12.53 4.31 -0.43
CA THR A 18 -11.60 5.40 -0.65
C THR A 18 -11.55 6.25 0.62
N VAL A 19 -10.35 6.42 1.15
CA VAL A 19 -10.12 7.26 2.31
C VAL A 19 -9.40 8.50 1.85
N GLU A 20 -9.95 9.67 2.17
CA GLU A 20 -9.30 10.94 1.85
C GLU A 20 -8.71 11.51 3.15
N PHE A 21 -7.50 12.02 3.06
CA PHE A 21 -6.78 12.55 4.21
C PHE A 21 -6.76 14.06 4.17
N GLU A 22 -6.94 14.68 5.32
CA GLU A 22 -6.90 16.14 5.39
C GLU A 22 -5.46 16.62 5.30
N THR A 23 -5.29 17.73 4.60
CA THR A 23 -4.00 18.34 4.39
C THR A 23 -3.38 18.76 5.71
N GLY A 24 -2.12 18.41 5.89
CA GLY A 24 -1.37 18.86 7.06
C GLY A 24 -1.61 18.05 8.31
N GLU A 25 -2.54 17.13 8.27
CA GLU A 25 -2.81 16.31 9.43
C GLU A 25 -2.05 14.99 9.36
N ASN A 26 -1.86 14.40 10.50
CA ASN A 26 -1.33 13.07 10.59
C ASN A 26 -2.36 12.08 10.08
N LEU A 27 -1.94 10.88 9.90
CA LEU A 27 -2.84 9.82 9.51
C LEU A 27 -3.97 9.72 10.51
N ILE A 28 -5.18 9.61 10.00
CA ILE A 28 -6.34 9.53 10.85
C ILE A 28 -6.48 8.13 11.40
N PHE A 29 -6.71 8.07 12.68
CA PHE A 29 -6.90 6.80 13.32
C PHE A 29 -8.20 6.82 14.07
N GLY A 30 -9.15 6.08 13.54
CA GLY A 30 -10.39 5.91 14.24
C GLY A 30 -10.17 5.13 15.53
N PRO A 31 -11.16 5.09 16.37
CA PRO A 31 -11.04 4.43 17.66
C PRO A 31 -10.98 2.90 17.58
N ASN A 32 -11.46 2.30 16.51
CA ASN A 32 -11.47 0.85 16.46
C ASN A 32 -10.28 0.34 15.67
N GLY A 33 -9.78 -0.82 16.05
CA GLY A 33 -8.53 -1.32 15.53
C GLY A 33 -8.59 -1.96 14.16
N ALA A 34 -9.70 -2.58 13.82
CA ALA A 34 -9.75 -3.39 12.58
C ALA A 34 -9.61 -2.55 11.32
N GLY A 35 -10.39 -1.48 11.21
CA GLY A 35 -10.31 -0.61 10.05
C GLY A 35 -8.99 0.13 10.00
N LYS A 36 -8.49 0.54 11.15
CA LYS A 36 -7.22 1.23 11.26
C LYS A 36 -6.06 0.38 10.74
N SER A 37 -6.03 -0.89 11.13
CA SER A 37 -4.98 -1.79 10.70
C SER A 37 -5.00 -1.99 9.18
N THR A 38 -6.17 -2.12 8.60
CA THR A 38 -6.29 -2.30 7.15
C THR A 38 -5.82 -1.05 6.41
N ILE A 39 -6.17 0.13 6.91
CA ILE A 39 -5.73 1.37 6.30
C ILE A 39 -4.21 1.49 6.36
N LEU A 40 -3.60 1.15 7.48
CA LEU A 40 -2.15 1.17 7.61
C LEU A 40 -1.48 0.18 6.67
N GLN A 41 -2.03 -1.03 6.56
CA GLN A 41 -1.51 -2.02 5.63
C GLN A 41 -1.62 -1.52 4.20
N GLY A 42 -2.71 -0.82 3.88
CA GLY A 42 -2.88 -0.22 2.57
C GLY A 42 -1.86 0.87 2.28
N LEU A 43 -1.60 1.73 3.26
CA LEU A 43 -0.60 2.79 3.09
C LEU A 43 0.80 2.21 2.90
N PHE A 44 1.19 1.31 3.78
CA PHE A 44 2.52 0.74 3.70
C PHE A 44 2.67 -0.15 2.46
N GLY A 45 1.65 -0.96 2.17
CA GLY A 45 1.67 -1.81 0.98
C GLY A 45 1.67 -1.00 -0.30
N GLY A 46 0.92 0.09 -0.33
CA GLY A 46 0.91 0.98 -1.49
C GLY A 46 2.27 1.59 -1.76
N LEU A 47 2.98 2.03 -0.71
CA LEU A 47 4.30 2.62 -0.88
C LEU A 47 5.39 1.58 -1.14
N PHE A 48 5.38 0.48 -0.42
CA PHE A 48 6.52 -0.41 -0.37
C PHE A 48 6.25 -1.82 -0.84
N GLN A 49 4.99 -2.15 -1.14
CA GLN A 49 4.57 -3.45 -1.64
C GLN A 49 5.11 -4.58 -0.76
N THR A 50 5.83 -5.53 -1.35
CA THR A 50 6.34 -6.67 -0.61
C THR A 50 7.55 -6.36 0.27
N ASN A 51 8.07 -5.14 0.23
CA ASN A 51 9.08 -4.72 1.20
C ASN A 51 8.49 -4.56 2.59
N ILE A 52 7.19 -4.45 2.68
CA ILE A 52 6.51 -4.44 3.97
C ILE A 52 6.19 -5.89 4.31
N THR A 53 6.95 -6.46 5.17
CA THR A 53 6.76 -7.84 5.59
C THR A 53 6.16 -7.87 6.97
N LYS A 54 5.84 -9.07 7.42
CA LYS A 54 5.34 -9.27 8.77
C LYS A 54 6.29 -8.79 9.84
N LYS A 55 7.57 -8.62 9.53
CA LYS A 55 8.52 -8.13 10.51
C LYS A 55 8.37 -6.64 10.79
N GLU A 56 8.04 -5.86 9.76
CA GLU A 56 7.95 -4.42 9.88
C GLU A 56 6.61 -3.94 10.36
N VAL A 57 5.53 -4.59 9.92
CA VAL A 57 4.17 -4.11 10.21
C VAL A 57 3.55 -4.87 11.36
N ASN A 58 3.42 -6.16 11.20
CA ASN A 58 3.02 -7.08 12.25
C ASN A 58 3.16 -8.49 11.67
N ASN A 59 3.01 -9.48 12.52
CA ASN A 59 3.24 -10.86 12.12
C ASN A 59 2.18 -11.41 11.18
N ASP A 60 1.12 -10.66 10.94
CA ASP A 60 -0.01 -11.15 10.15
C ASP A 60 -0.06 -10.60 8.74
N PHE A 61 0.91 -9.79 8.34
CA PHE A 61 0.92 -9.26 6.98
C PHE A 61 1.29 -10.38 6.01
N ASN A 62 0.29 -10.86 5.31
CA ASN A 62 0.37 -12.03 4.45
C ASN A 62 -0.30 -11.69 3.13
N LEU A 63 0.42 -11.85 2.03
CA LEU A 63 -0.05 -11.39 0.73
C LEU A 63 -1.39 -12.01 0.30
N PRO A 64 -1.59 -13.33 0.42
CA PRO A 64 -2.89 -13.90 0.05
C PRO A 64 -4.04 -13.38 0.91
N GLU A 65 -3.76 -13.06 2.19
CA GLU A 65 -4.79 -12.58 3.09
C GLU A 65 -5.10 -11.11 2.88
N LEU A 66 -4.24 -10.38 2.20
CA LEU A 66 -4.49 -9.00 1.89
C LEU A 66 -5.62 -8.85 0.87
N VAL A 67 -5.73 -9.79 -0.05
CA VAL A 67 -6.83 -9.81 -1.02
C VAL A 67 -8.09 -10.30 -0.32
N ARG A 68 -9.23 -9.64 -0.61
CA ARG A 68 -10.50 -10.01 0.01
C ARG A 68 -10.79 -11.48 -0.23
N LYS A 69 -11.38 -12.12 0.78
CA LYS A 69 -11.55 -13.57 0.78
C LYS A 69 -12.30 -14.08 -0.45
N GLN A 70 -13.32 -13.36 -0.87
CA GLN A 70 -14.17 -13.77 -1.99
C GLN A 70 -13.64 -13.32 -3.35
N ALA A 71 -12.51 -12.62 -3.39
CA ALA A 71 -11.97 -12.07 -4.62
C ALA A 71 -10.72 -12.83 -5.04
N GLU A 72 -10.43 -12.81 -6.34
CA GLU A 72 -9.20 -13.42 -6.87
C GLU A 72 -8.05 -12.44 -6.92
N SER A 73 -8.34 -11.15 -6.97
CA SER A 73 -7.31 -10.12 -7.01
C SER A 73 -7.79 -8.90 -6.25
N GLY A 74 -6.82 -8.08 -5.84
CA GLY A 74 -7.09 -6.84 -5.13
C GLY A 74 -6.18 -5.75 -5.61
N ARG A 75 -6.54 -4.50 -5.29
CA ARG A 75 -5.81 -3.34 -5.75
C ARG A 75 -5.73 -2.29 -4.66
N ILE A 76 -4.55 -1.70 -4.55
CA ILE A 76 -4.31 -0.57 -3.66
C ILE A 76 -3.80 0.58 -4.51
N GLU A 77 -4.41 1.75 -4.33
CA GLU A 77 -3.97 2.96 -5.02
C GLU A 77 -3.77 4.04 -3.98
N LEU A 78 -2.59 4.63 -3.96
CA LEU A 78 -2.24 5.65 -2.98
C LEU A 78 -1.78 6.90 -3.69
N ALA A 79 -2.41 8.02 -3.37
CA ALA A 79 -2.00 9.33 -3.85
C ALA A 79 -1.36 10.11 -2.70
N PHE A 80 -0.21 10.72 -2.97
CA PHE A 80 0.52 11.48 -1.96
C PHE A 80 1.24 12.67 -2.62
N VAL A 81 1.62 13.64 -1.79
CA VAL A 81 2.24 14.87 -2.28
C VAL A 81 3.58 15.05 -1.58
N VAL A 82 4.62 15.30 -2.36
CA VAL A 82 5.94 15.61 -1.82
C VAL A 82 6.52 16.78 -2.62
N GLY A 83 6.92 17.83 -1.91
CA GLY A 83 7.52 18.99 -2.58
C GLY A 83 6.59 19.69 -3.55
N GLY A 84 5.30 19.66 -3.28
CA GLY A 84 4.31 20.27 -4.17
C GLY A 84 3.93 19.43 -5.37
N GLU A 85 4.53 18.25 -5.52
CA GLU A 85 4.22 17.36 -6.64
C GLU A 85 3.36 16.20 -6.17
N GLU A 86 2.36 15.84 -6.97
CA GLU A 86 1.47 14.74 -6.65
C GLU A 86 1.96 13.46 -7.32
N PHE A 87 1.96 12.37 -6.56
CA PHE A 87 2.35 11.05 -7.04
C PHE A 87 1.24 10.07 -6.75
N THR A 88 1.06 9.11 -7.65
CA THR A 88 0.10 8.03 -7.46
C THR A 88 0.82 6.71 -7.67
N VAL A 89 0.71 5.82 -6.68
CA VAL A 89 1.24 4.47 -6.81
C VAL A 89 0.08 3.50 -6.79
N GLU A 90 0.11 2.54 -7.71
CA GLU A 90 -0.92 1.50 -7.83
C GLU A 90 -0.26 0.15 -7.68
N TRP A 91 -0.90 -0.73 -6.92
CA TRP A 91 -0.40 -2.08 -6.71
C TRP A 91 -1.55 -3.06 -6.84
N GLU A 92 -1.42 -4.01 -7.75
CA GLU A 92 -2.42 -5.06 -7.94
C GLU A 92 -1.82 -6.41 -7.58
N ILE A 93 -2.59 -7.19 -6.85
CA ILE A 93 -2.18 -8.47 -6.31
C ILE A 93 -3.16 -9.53 -6.80
N LYS A 94 -2.64 -10.67 -7.19
CA LYS A 94 -3.44 -11.77 -7.70
C LYS A 94 -3.15 -13.03 -6.90
N LYS A 95 -4.21 -13.72 -6.48
CA LYS A 95 -4.08 -15.00 -5.80
C LYS A 95 -3.66 -16.10 -6.78
N GLN A 96 -2.97 -17.08 -6.25
CA GLN A 96 -2.59 -18.28 -6.98
C GLN A 96 -3.38 -19.44 -6.43
N PHE A 97 -3.82 -20.32 -7.31
CA PHE A 97 -4.67 -21.46 -6.94
C PHE A 97 -4.07 -22.76 -7.44
N ASP A 98 -4.32 -23.84 -6.71
CA ASP A 98 -3.96 -25.17 -7.17
C ASP A 98 -5.08 -25.78 -8.02
N ASP A 99 -4.93 -27.03 -8.42
CA ASP A 99 -5.90 -27.70 -9.28
C ASP A 99 -7.25 -27.91 -8.59
N ASP A 100 -7.27 -27.90 -7.27
CA ASP A 100 -8.50 -28.05 -6.49
C ASP A 100 -9.17 -26.72 -6.19
N GLY A 101 -8.61 -25.62 -6.67
CA GLY A 101 -9.17 -24.30 -6.44
C GLY A 101 -8.79 -23.69 -5.10
N GLU A 102 -7.84 -24.30 -4.39
CA GLU A 102 -7.38 -23.77 -3.11
C GLU A 102 -6.29 -22.72 -3.33
N VAL A 103 -6.30 -21.68 -2.48
CA VAL A 103 -5.30 -20.64 -2.57
C VAL A 103 -3.94 -21.15 -2.10
N THR A 104 -2.94 -21.06 -2.96
CA THR A 104 -1.59 -21.49 -2.63
C THR A 104 -0.64 -20.32 -2.37
N GLY A 105 -1.05 -19.10 -2.71
CA GLY A 105 -0.22 -17.93 -2.51
C GLY A 105 -0.80 -16.73 -3.23
N ALA A 106 0.00 -15.72 -3.40
CA ALA A 106 -0.37 -14.54 -4.17
C ALA A 106 0.89 -13.86 -4.68
N GLN A 107 0.73 -13.09 -5.74
CA GLN A 107 1.85 -12.38 -6.35
C GLN A 107 1.37 -11.04 -6.90
N THR A 108 2.32 -10.13 -7.08
CA THR A 108 2.05 -8.87 -7.76
C THR A 108 1.75 -9.15 -9.22
N LYS A 109 0.71 -8.51 -9.73
CA LYS A 109 0.36 -8.65 -11.14
C LYS A 109 1.42 -8.01 -12.03
N SER A 110 1.57 -8.54 -13.24
CA SER A 110 2.50 -8.00 -14.23
C SER A 110 2.19 -6.53 -14.50
N GLY A 111 3.23 -5.71 -14.59
CA GLY A 111 3.08 -4.28 -14.82
C GLY A 111 2.91 -3.45 -13.56
N TYR A 112 2.93 -4.10 -12.39
CA TYR A 112 2.80 -3.42 -11.11
C TYR A 112 3.97 -3.74 -10.21
N PRO A 113 4.22 -2.92 -9.17
CA PRO A 113 3.56 -1.64 -8.89
C PRO A 113 3.85 -0.62 -9.99
N LYS A 114 2.99 0.39 -10.07
CA LYS A 114 3.14 1.45 -11.06
C LYS A 114 3.10 2.81 -10.36
N LEU A 115 4.06 3.64 -10.66
CA LEU A 115 4.15 4.99 -10.10
C LEU A 115 3.96 5.99 -11.22
N SER A 116 3.05 6.93 -11.03
CA SER A 116 2.79 7.98 -12.01
C SER A 116 2.71 9.33 -11.34
N SER A 117 3.00 10.37 -12.10
CA SER A 117 2.98 11.75 -11.61
C SER A 117 3.09 12.70 -12.79
N PRO A 118 2.47 13.89 -12.72
CA PRO A 118 2.76 14.94 -13.71
C PRO A 118 4.23 15.35 -13.72
N ALA A 119 4.96 15.11 -12.64
CA ALA A 119 6.39 15.42 -12.55
C ALA A 119 7.27 14.42 -13.29
N LEU A 120 6.70 13.28 -13.68
CA LEU A 120 7.43 12.24 -14.41
C LEU A 120 7.00 12.25 -15.87
N ASP A 121 7.96 12.14 -16.79
CA ASP A 121 7.64 12.09 -18.21
C ASP A 121 6.84 10.84 -18.57
N GLU A 122 7.16 9.73 -17.92
CA GLU A 122 6.47 8.46 -18.12
C GLU A 122 6.29 7.77 -16.79
N SER A 123 5.25 6.95 -16.70
CA SER A 123 5.05 6.15 -15.49
C SER A 123 6.16 5.13 -15.34
N ILE A 124 6.45 4.78 -14.10
CA ILE A 124 7.48 3.82 -13.75
C ILE A 124 6.79 2.54 -13.28
N SER A 125 7.22 1.41 -13.77
CA SER A 125 6.60 0.12 -13.43
C SER A 125 7.66 -0.86 -12.95
N GLY A 126 7.23 -1.78 -12.09
CA GLY A 126 8.09 -2.83 -11.56
C GLY A 126 8.60 -2.51 -10.18
N PHE A 127 8.81 -3.57 -9.40
CA PHE A 127 9.13 -3.43 -7.99
C PHE A 127 10.40 -2.63 -7.75
N ASN A 128 11.50 -3.01 -8.39
CA ASN A 128 12.78 -2.37 -8.12
C ASN A 128 12.78 -0.91 -8.51
N ASP A 129 12.30 -0.60 -9.72
CA ASP A 129 12.31 0.77 -10.21
C ASP A 129 11.38 1.67 -9.40
N VAL A 130 10.21 1.17 -9.03
CA VAL A 130 9.26 1.93 -8.23
C VAL A 130 9.82 2.15 -6.82
N GLN A 131 10.43 1.13 -6.23
CA GLN A 131 11.00 1.26 -4.89
C GLN A 131 12.15 2.26 -4.85
N ASP A 132 13.02 2.22 -5.84
CA ASP A 132 14.12 3.17 -5.93
C ASP A 132 13.61 4.60 -6.01
N GLU A 133 12.59 4.82 -6.83
CA GLU A 133 12.03 6.15 -7.00
C GLU A 133 11.31 6.62 -5.73
N ILE A 134 10.54 5.75 -5.11
CA ILE A 134 9.82 6.11 -3.89
C ILE A 134 10.80 6.45 -2.76
N GLN A 135 11.84 5.67 -2.61
CA GLN A 135 12.85 5.97 -1.58
C GLN A 135 13.54 7.30 -1.86
N ARG A 136 13.80 7.61 -3.12
CA ARG A 136 14.37 8.90 -3.50
C ARG A 136 13.43 10.05 -3.17
N ILE A 137 12.14 9.87 -3.48
CA ILE A 137 11.14 10.92 -3.26
C ILE A 137 10.91 11.16 -1.77
N ILE A 138 10.75 10.09 -1.00
CA ILE A 138 10.44 10.17 0.42
C ILE A 138 11.70 10.44 1.25
N GLY A 139 12.83 9.95 0.79
CA GLY A 139 14.09 10.12 1.50
C GLY A 139 14.36 9.09 2.57
N MET A 140 13.62 8.00 2.61
CA MET A 140 13.84 6.94 3.59
C MET A 140 13.35 5.60 3.04
N ASP A 141 13.87 4.51 3.61
CA ASP A 141 13.45 3.17 3.22
C ASP A 141 12.18 2.74 3.96
N ALA A 142 11.69 1.56 3.62
CA ALA A 142 10.44 1.05 4.19
C ALA A 142 10.50 0.93 5.70
N LYS A 143 11.58 0.36 6.22
CA LYS A 143 11.71 0.15 7.66
C LYS A 143 11.71 1.45 8.42
N SER A 144 12.46 2.43 7.95
CA SER A 144 12.54 3.74 8.58
C SER A 144 11.20 4.45 8.56
N PHE A 145 10.50 4.37 7.44
CA PHE A 145 9.20 4.99 7.30
C PHE A 145 8.18 4.36 8.24
N VAL A 146 8.11 3.05 8.27
CA VAL A 146 7.16 2.34 9.13
C VAL A 146 7.42 2.65 10.60
N ASN A 147 8.67 2.64 11.02
CA ASN A 147 9.02 2.96 12.39
C ASN A 147 8.63 4.38 12.77
N SER A 148 8.82 5.31 11.85
CA SER A 148 8.48 6.71 12.08
C SER A 148 6.96 6.87 12.30
N VAL A 149 6.16 6.17 11.50
CA VAL A 149 4.69 6.24 11.63
C VAL A 149 4.22 5.58 12.92
N TYR A 150 4.77 4.41 13.24
CA TYR A 150 4.36 3.72 14.46
C TYR A 150 4.72 4.48 15.72
N VAL A 151 5.85 5.16 15.74
CA VAL A 151 6.21 6.00 16.87
C VAL A 151 5.18 7.11 17.05
N GLN A 152 4.75 7.72 15.96
CA GLN A 152 3.74 8.77 16.03
C GLN A 152 2.39 8.25 16.52
N GLN A 153 2.06 7.01 16.15
CA GLN A 153 0.82 6.39 16.59
C GLN A 153 0.85 5.95 18.04
N GLY A 154 1.99 5.50 18.48
CA GLY A 154 2.14 4.90 19.79
C GLY A 154 1.86 5.84 20.94
N ASP A 155 1.80 7.11 20.69
CA ASP A 155 1.46 8.11 21.71
C ASP A 155 -0.05 8.26 21.92
#